data_9215d1805edb9df3e9a2372610b78a41
#
_entry.id   9215d1805edb9df3e9a2372610b78a41
#
_cell.length_a   1.000
_cell.length_b   1.000
_cell.length_c   1.000
_cell.angle_alpha   90.00
_cell.angle_beta   90.00
_cell.angle_gamma   90.00
#
_symmetry.space_group_name_H-M   'P 1'
#
loop_
_entity.id
_entity.type
_entity.pdbx_description
1 polymer ?
#
loop_
_entity_poly.entity_id
_entity_poly.type
_entity_poly.pdbx_seq_one_letter_code
_entity_poly.pdbx_strand_id
1 'polypeptide(L)'
;IKSTQYKDRIVQKSLHENIIIPYIRPYLIYDTGASLKDKGTDFQLERLKEQLEHFIQKYGTDGLFLVGDMHHFFDTISHSWLNSWYAAGFSDDLILLLIRHIHATIPGGVGVPLGNQLSQDDALIAGSPIDHLVKDHFGVEGYGRYNDDFYALGRTKDELKVLLKAIDSKAKSLGLELNENKTKIVPMTTGINFLGFHIYVTKSGKVVMRIKAKAKSRLRKRLRKFKKKVEAGQMTYQDAKLGYQSSIAHYERGNTYYLRQEMDCYFYSLFEEYLNPEKKKQLKKLR
;
A
#
# COMPACT_ATOMS: atom_id res chain seq x y z
N ILE A 1 -13.38 10.77 8.08
CA ILE A 1 -13.44 9.37 8.57
C ILE A 1 -14.66 9.30 9.48
N LYS A 2 -15.74 8.62 9.04
CA LYS A 2 -16.87 8.33 9.91
C LYS A 2 -16.48 7.15 10.81
N SER A 3 -16.39 7.37 12.12
CA SER A 3 -16.14 6.28 13.08
C SER A 3 -17.41 5.47 13.26
N THR A 4 -17.37 4.18 12.89
CA THR A 4 -18.42 3.23 13.20
C THR A 4 -18.49 2.96 14.72
N GLN A 5 -19.67 2.67 15.24
CA GLN A 5 -19.83 2.30 16.65
C GLN A 5 -19.10 0.98 16.96
N TYR A 6 -18.75 0.78 18.21
CA TYR A 6 -18.00 -0.42 18.62
C TYR A 6 -18.74 -1.72 18.29
N LYS A 7 -20.05 -1.75 18.49
CA LYS A 7 -20.93 -2.90 18.16
C LYS A 7 -20.88 -3.23 16.66
N ASP A 8 -20.98 -2.22 15.82
CA ASP A 8 -20.95 -2.40 14.36
C ASP A 8 -19.61 -2.95 13.90
N ARG A 9 -18.51 -2.51 14.53
CA ARG A 9 -17.17 -3.03 14.22
C ARG A 9 -17.01 -4.52 14.56
N ILE A 10 -17.64 -5.00 15.65
CA ILE A 10 -17.64 -6.43 16.00
C ILE A 10 -18.38 -7.23 14.94
N VAL A 11 -19.59 -6.78 14.55
CA VAL A 11 -20.42 -7.46 13.53
C VAL A 11 -19.67 -7.50 12.21
N GLN A 12 -19.14 -6.35 11.75
CA GLN A 12 -18.39 -6.29 10.49
C GLN A 12 -17.11 -7.12 10.52
N LYS A 13 -16.41 -7.17 11.66
CA LYS A 13 -15.22 -8.01 11.79
C LYS A 13 -15.60 -9.49 11.71
N SER A 14 -16.67 -9.90 12.34
CA SER A 14 -17.19 -11.29 12.25
C SER A 14 -17.58 -11.65 10.83
N LEU A 15 -18.31 -10.75 10.14
CA LEU A 15 -18.68 -10.91 8.72
C LEU A 15 -17.43 -11.05 7.84
N HIS A 16 -16.44 -10.17 8.01
CA HIS A 16 -15.17 -10.20 7.30
C HIS A 16 -14.43 -11.53 7.50
N GLU A 17 -14.13 -11.91 8.77
CA GLU A 17 -13.25 -13.04 9.08
C GLU A 17 -13.88 -14.40 8.76
N ASN A 18 -15.19 -14.55 8.98
CA ASN A 18 -15.85 -15.84 8.91
C ASN A 18 -16.62 -16.09 7.60
N ILE A 19 -16.94 -15.03 6.84
CA ILE A 19 -17.79 -15.16 5.66
C ILE A 19 -17.10 -14.57 4.43
N ILE A 20 -16.76 -13.27 4.44
CA ILE A 20 -16.31 -12.59 3.23
C ILE A 20 -14.91 -13.08 2.81
N ILE A 21 -13.91 -13.00 3.69
CA ILE A 21 -12.54 -13.38 3.34
C ILE A 21 -12.40 -14.84 2.93
N PRO A 22 -12.98 -15.83 3.65
CA PRO A 22 -12.95 -17.22 3.20
C PRO A 22 -13.52 -17.41 1.78
N TYR A 23 -14.55 -16.65 1.43
CA TYR A 23 -15.17 -16.71 0.12
C TYR A 23 -14.34 -16.01 -0.96
N ILE A 24 -13.88 -14.76 -0.74
CA ILE A 24 -13.21 -13.98 -1.80
C ILE A 24 -11.75 -14.39 -2.02
N ARG A 25 -11.06 -14.88 -1.00
CA ARG A 25 -9.62 -15.19 -1.05
C ARG A 25 -9.19 -16.09 -2.21
N PRO A 26 -9.94 -17.16 -2.57
CA PRO A 26 -9.61 -18.00 -3.72
C PRO A 26 -9.70 -17.27 -5.07
N TYR A 27 -10.50 -16.22 -5.15
CA TYR A 27 -10.70 -15.42 -6.36
C TYR A 27 -9.73 -14.25 -6.50
N LEU A 28 -8.93 -13.96 -5.48
CA LEU A 28 -7.96 -12.88 -5.54
C LEU A 28 -6.63 -13.39 -6.11
N ILE A 29 -6.01 -12.60 -6.98
CA ILE A 29 -4.65 -12.91 -7.43
C ILE A 29 -3.67 -12.93 -6.25
N TYR A 30 -2.60 -13.73 -6.37
CA TYR A 30 -1.58 -13.81 -5.32
C TYR A 30 -0.94 -12.45 -5.04
N ASP A 31 -0.72 -11.63 -6.07
CA ASP A 31 0.00 -10.35 -6.02
C ASP A 31 -0.84 -9.14 -5.58
N THR A 32 -2.03 -9.37 -4.99
CA THR A 32 -2.81 -8.36 -4.26
C THR A 32 -2.36 -8.33 -2.80
N GLY A 33 -1.80 -7.20 -2.36
CA GLY A 33 -1.10 -7.10 -1.07
C GLY A 33 -1.84 -6.35 0.03
N ALA A 34 -2.88 -5.58 -0.28
CA ALA A 34 -3.61 -4.79 0.72
C ALA A 34 -4.68 -5.61 1.44
N SER A 35 -4.98 -5.24 2.69
CA SER A 35 -6.18 -5.66 3.45
C SER A 35 -6.36 -7.17 3.65
N LEU A 36 -5.34 -7.97 3.44
CA LEU A 36 -5.32 -9.41 3.66
C LEU A 36 -4.38 -9.75 4.81
N LYS A 37 -4.80 -10.73 5.65
CA LYS A 37 -3.95 -11.28 6.69
C LYS A 37 -2.68 -11.87 6.06
N ASP A 38 -1.54 -11.68 6.72
CA ASP A 38 -0.20 -12.14 6.29
C ASP A 38 0.32 -11.47 5.01
N LYS A 39 -0.37 -10.42 4.54
CA LYS A 39 0.08 -9.54 3.46
C LYS A 39 0.26 -8.10 4.00
N GLY A 40 0.32 -7.14 3.16
CA GLY A 40 0.52 -5.75 3.54
C GLY A 40 1.69 -5.13 2.79
N THR A 41 2.18 -4.02 3.30
CA THR A 41 3.26 -3.25 2.66
C THR A 41 4.53 -4.09 2.44
N ASP A 42 4.89 -4.94 3.41
CA ASP A 42 6.10 -5.77 3.37
C ASP A 42 6.00 -6.81 2.26
N PHE A 43 4.92 -7.56 2.26
CA PHE A 43 4.61 -8.52 1.21
C PHE A 43 4.67 -7.87 -0.18
N GLN A 44 4.00 -6.73 -0.36
CA GLN A 44 3.90 -6.10 -1.68
C GLN A 44 5.25 -5.55 -2.18
N LEU A 45 6.10 -5.02 -1.29
CA LEU A 45 7.45 -4.56 -1.64
C LEU A 45 8.37 -5.72 -1.99
N GLU A 46 8.29 -6.82 -1.24
CA GLU A 46 9.07 -8.03 -1.51
C GLU A 46 8.66 -8.68 -2.83
N ARG A 47 7.34 -8.80 -3.08
CA ARG A 47 6.82 -9.29 -4.36
C ARG A 47 7.29 -8.43 -5.55
N LEU A 48 7.23 -7.10 -5.45
CA LEU A 48 7.75 -6.23 -6.51
C LEU A 48 9.25 -6.48 -6.74
N LYS A 49 10.04 -6.63 -5.67
CA LYS A 49 11.47 -6.91 -5.78
C LYS A 49 11.73 -8.25 -6.47
N GLU A 50 11.07 -9.33 -6.05
CA GLU A 50 11.18 -10.66 -6.67
C GLU A 50 10.78 -10.64 -8.15
N GLN A 51 9.69 -9.97 -8.49
CA GLN A 51 9.23 -9.83 -9.87
C GLN A 51 10.23 -9.03 -10.73
N LEU A 52 10.85 -7.99 -10.17
CA LEU A 52 11.92 -7.24 -10.85
C LEU A 52 13.17 -8.10 -11.07
N GLU A 53 13.61 -8.84 -10.05
CA GLU A 53 14.77 -9.73 -10.16
C GLU A 53 14.53 -10.82 -11.21
N HIS A 54 13.33 -11.42 -11.22
CA HIS A 54 12.93 -12.38 -12.26
C HIS A 54 12.89 -11.75 -13.67
N PHE A 55 12.29 -10.56 -13.78
CA PHE A 55 12.23 -9.83 -15.05
C PHE A 55 13.65 -9.54 -15.59
N ILE A 56 14.57 -9.09 -14.73
CA ILE A 56 15.95 -8.77 -15.10
C ILE A 56 16.69 -10.03 -15.57
N GLN A 57 16.51 -11.15 -14.89
CA GLN A 57 17.11 -12.43 -15.30
C GLN A 57 16.62 -12.88 -16.68
N LYS A 58 15.34 -12.66 -16.98
CA LYS A 58 14.71 -13.12 -18.22
C LYS A 58 14.92 -12.17 -19.41
N TYR A 59 14.92 -10.85 -19.17
CA TYR A 59 14.84 -9.83 -20.22
C TYR A 59 15.91 -8.74 -20.13
N GLY A 60 16.74 -8.73 -19.08
CA GLY A 60 17.73 -7.69 -18.87
C GLY A 60 17.16 -6.44 -18.20
N THR A 61 17.93 -5.35 -18.20
CA THR A 61 17.69 -4.12 -17.42
C THR A 61 16.88 -3.06 -18.17
N ASP A 62 16.61 -3.24 -19.45
CA ASP A 62 15.95 -2.22 -20.31
C ASP A 62 14.41 -2.24 -20.27
N GLY A 63 13.87 -2.84 -19.21
CA GLY A 63 12.45 -2.90 -18.98
C GLY A 63 11.82 -1.56 -18.55
N LEU A 64 10.50 -1.56 -18.54
CA LEU A 64 9.66 -0.42 -18.21
C LEU A 64 8.67 -0.78 -17.09
N PHE A 65 8.36 0.20 -16.25
CA PHE A 65 7.21 0.17 -15.36
C PHE A 65 6.02 0.86 -16.03
N LEU A 66 4.85 0.27 -15.93
CA LEU A 66 3.58 0.97 -15.90
C LEU A 66 3.18 1.09 -14.44
N VAL A 67 2.94 2.30 -13.95
CA VAL A 67 2.32 2.55 -12.64
C VAL A 67 1.04 3.30 -12.83
N GLY A 68 0.05 2.99 -12.01
CA GLY A 68 -1.23 3.67 -12.00
C GLY A 68 -1.81 3.74 -10.60
N ASP A 69 -2.76 4.66 -10.46
CA ASP A 69 -3.50 4.93 -9.24
C ASP A 69 -4.96 5.17 -9.64
N MET A 70 -5.91 4.62 -8.90
CA MET A 70 -7.34 4.85 -9.14
C MET A 70 -7.75 6.17 -8.49
N HIS A 71 -8.41 7.03 -9.27
CA HIS A 71 -8.89 8.31 -8.79
C HIS A 71 -10.05 8.13 -7.81
N HIS A 72 -9.90 8.63 -6.59
CA HIS A 72 -10.93 8.54 -5.54
C HIS A 72 -11.51 7.12 -5.36
N PHE A 73 -10.68 6.09 -5.44
CA PHE A 73 -11.07 4.68 -5.52
C PHE A 73 -12.20 4.30 -4.55
N PHE A 74 -12.03 4.58 -3.25
CA PHE A 74 -13.01 4.24 -2.24
C PHE A 74 -14.32 5.05 -2.37
N ASP A 75 -14.25 6.25 -2.95
CA ASP A 75 -15.42 7.14 -3.08
C ASP A 75 -16.26 6.82 -4.34
N THR A 76 -15.73 6.02 -5.28
CA THR A 76 -16.35 5.75 -6.58
C THR A 76 -16.87 4.32 -6.74
N ILE A 77 -16.58 3.41 -5.81
CA ILE A 77 -17.06 2.01 -5.86
C ILE A 77 -18.58 1.96 -5.85
N SER A 78 -19.18 1.33 -6.86
CA SER A 78 -20.62 1.23 -7.04
C SER A 78 -21.26 0.22 -6.10
N HIS A 79 -22.25 0.64 -5.30
CA HIS A 79 -23.02 -0.25 -4.44
C HIS A 79 -23.88 -1.25 -5.25
N SER A 80 -24.44 -0.84 -6.38
CA SER A 80 -25.25 -1.72 -7.22
C SER A 80 -24.40 -2.85 -7.79
N TRP A 81 -23.19 -2.53 -8.23
CA TRP A 81 -22.24 -3.52 -8.72
C TRP A 81 -21.80 -4.48 -7.61
N LEU A 82 -21.39 -3.96 -6.44
CA LEU A 82 -21.02 -4.78 -5.28
C LEU A 82 -22.18 -5.70 -4.84
N ASN A 83 -23.39 -5.14 -4.70
CA ASN A 83 -24.56 -5.93 -4.28
C ASN A 83 -24.90 -7.04 -5.28
N SER A 84 -24.72 -6.80 -6.57
CA SER A 84 -24.89 -7.83 -7.61
C SER A 84 -23.81 -8.90 -7.50
N TRP A 85 -22.56 -8.49 -7.25
CA TRP A 85 -21.45 -9.41 -7.07
C TRP A 85 -21.67 -10.31 -5.83
N TYR A 86 -22.05 -9.72 -4.68
CA TYR A 86 -22.37 -10.50 -3.49
C TYR A 86 -23.55 -11.44 -3.69
N ALA A 87 -24.61 -10.98 -4.37
CA ALA A 87 -25.80 -11.79 -4.64
C ALA A 87 -25.50 -12.98 -5.58
N ALA A 88 -24.50 -12.87 -6.45
CA ALA A 88 -24.05 -13.99 -7.28
C ALA A 88 -23.25 -15.03 -6.48
N GLY A 89 -22.65 -14.63 -5.34
CA GLY A 89 -21.79 -15.47 -4.54
C GLY A 89 -22.39 -16.05 -3.27
N PHE A 90 -23.38 -15.39 -2.70
CA PHE A 90 -24.01 -15.79 -1.44
C PHE A 90 -25.49 -16.09 -1.63
N SER A 91 -25.94 -17.22 -1.08
CA SER A 91 -27.35 -17.63 -1.08
C SER A 91 -28.11 -17.26 0.20
N ASP A 92 -27.45 -16.77 1.23
CA ASP A 92 -28.08 -16.40 2.51
C ASP A 92 -28.61 -14.96 2.42
N ASP A 93 -29.93 -14.82 2.44
CA ASP A 93 -30.62 -13.53 2.33
C ASP A 93 -30.32 -12.59 3.50
N LEU A 94 -30.06 -13.11 4.73
CA LEU A 94 -29.73 -12.28 5.89
C LEU A 94 -28.34 -11.66 5.76
N ILE A 95 -27.37 -12.43 5.24
CA ILE A 95 -26.04 -11.91 4.93
C ILE A 95 -26.12 -10.82 3.87
N LEU A 96 -26.86 -11.07 2.78
CA LEU A 96 -27.05 -10.09 1.72
C LEU A 96 -27.78 -8.83 2.21
N LEU A 97 -28.77 -8.98 3.08
CA LEU A 97 -29.49 -7.87 3.70
C LEU A 97 -28.54 -7.03 4.57
N LEU A 98 -27.70 -7.68 5.38
CA LEU A 98 -26.72 -7.00 6.23
C LEU A 98 -25.70 -6.20 5.40
N ILE A 99 -25.15 -6.80 4.33
CA ILE A 99 -24.21 -6.13 3.41
C ILE A 99 -24.88 -4.89 2.77
N ARG A 100 -26.09 -5.05 2.24
CA ARG A 100 -26.89 -3.95 1.65
C ARG A 100 -27.17 -2.84 2.67
N HIS A 101 -27.49 -3.22 3.91
CA HIS A 101 -27.72 -2.24 4.99
C HIS A 101 -26.45 -1.43 5.28
N ILE A 102 -25.28 -2.08 5.33
CA ILE A 102 -23.99 -1.40 5.53
C ILE A 102 -23.72 -0.43 4.37
N HIS A 103 -23.90 -0.84 3.12
CA HIS A 103 -23.73 0.03 1.94
C HIS A 103 -24.69 1.21 1.98
N ALA A 104 -25.97 0.99 2.34
CA ALA A 104 -26.99 2.03 2.41
C ALA A 104 -26.72 3.13 3.47
N THR A 105 -25.75 2.90 4.38
CA THR A 105 -25.32 3.97 5.32
C THR A 105 -24.62 5.13 4.61
N ILE A 106 -24.24 4.96 3.33
CA ILE A 106 -23.66 5.99 2.50
C ILE A 106 -24.69 6.40 1.46
N PRO A 107 -25.12 7.68 1.45
CA PRO A 107 -26.07 8.16 0.47
C PRO A 107 -25.45 8.24 -0.92
N GLY A 108 -26.28 8.12 -1.96
CA GLY A 108 -25.84 8.29 -3.35
C GLY A 108 -25.51 7.00 -4.10
N GLY A 109 -25.52 5.84 -3.43
CA GLY A 109 -25.31 4.53 -4.10
C GLY A 109 -23.90 4.27 -4.60
N VAL A 110 -22.94 5.11 -4.23
CA VAL A 110 -21.52 4.98 -4.56
C VAL A 110 -20.66 5.33 -3.35
N GLY A 111 -19.45 4.76 -3.33
CA GLY A 111 -18.46 4.98 -2.30
C GLY A 111 -18.59 4.06 -1.10
N VAL A 112 -17.45 3.74 -0.48
CA VAL A 112 -17.35 2.92 0.72
C VAL A 112 -16.58 3.68 1.81
N PRO A 113 -17.07 3.68 3.08
CA PRO A 113 -16.53 4.56 4.10
C PRO A 113 -15.18 4.10 4.60
N LEU A 114 -14.21 5.00 4.61
CA LEU A 114 -12.91 4.75 5.23
C LEU A 114 -13.08 4.53 6.75
N GLY A 115 -12.60 3.39 7.23
CA GLY A 115 -12.68 2.99 8.65
C GLY A 115 -13.72 1.90 8.94
N ASN A 116 -14.43 1.44 7.93
CA ASN A 116 -15.31 0.28 7.96
C ASN A 116 -14.52 -0.96 7.47
N GLN A 117 -14.71 -2.12 8.11
CA GLN A 117 -14.02 -3.36 7.72
C GLN A 117 -14.49 -3.84 6.35
N LEU A 118 -15.80 -3.83 6.08
CA LEU A 118 -16.38 -4.24 4.80
C LEU A 118 -15.81 -3.42 3.62
N SER A 119 -15.50 -2.14 3.84
CA SER A 119 -14.93 -1.27 2.78
C SER A 119 -13.57 -1.77 2.24
N GLN A 120 -12.82 -2.48 3.07
CA GLN A 120 -11.55 -3.09 2.63
C GLN A 120 -11.82 -4.32 1.73
N ASP A 121 -12.84 -5.08 2.07
CA ASP A 121 -13.27 -6.25 1.28
C ASP A 121 -13.84 -5.79 -0.06
N ASP A 122 -14.70 -4.76 -0.04
CA ASP A 122 -15.26 -4.12 -1.23
C ASP A 122 -14.17 -3.61 -2.18
N ALA A 123 -13.12 -3.01 -1.64
CA ALA A 123 -11.98 -2.53 -2.43
C ALA A 123 -11.18 -3.69 -3.07
N LEU A 124 -11.03 -4.81 -2.36
CA LEU A 124 -10.42 -6.03 -2.93
C LEU A 124 -11.25 -6.56 -4.09
N ILE A 125 -12.57 -6.68 -3.89
CA ILE A 125 -13.53 -7.17 -4.88
C ILE A 125 -13.58 -6.24 -6.10
N ALA A 126 -13.71 -4.93 -5.89
CA ALA A 126 -13.82 -3.95 -6.98
C ALA A 126 -12.58 -3.91 -7.88
N GLY A 127 -11.39 -4.12 -7.33
CA GLY A 127 -10.14 -4.15 -8.11
C GLY A 127 -9.85 -5.49 -8.79
N SER A 128 -10.43 -6.60 -8.29
CA SER A 128 -10.14 -7.96 -8.77
C SER A 128 -10.38 -8.17 -10.28
N PRO A 129 -11.45 -7.63 -10.91
CA PRO A 129 -11.63 -7.79 -12.36
C PRO A 129 -10.51 -7.16 -13.21
N ILE A 130 -9.84 -6.12 -12.69
CA ILE A 130 -8.67 -5.52 -13.35
C ILE A 130 -7.45 -6.40 -13.13
N ASP A 131 -7.28 -6.96 -11.93
CA ASP A 131 -6.19 -7.88 -11.62
C ASP A 131 -6.21 -9.10 -12.55
N HIS A 132 -7.37 -9.71 -12.74
CA HIS A 132 -7.57 -10.84 -13.64
C HIS A 132 -7.38 -10.47 -15.12
N LEU A 133 -7.82 -9.28 -15.53
CA LEU A 133 -7.53 -8.80 -16.88
C LEU A 133 -6.02 -8.76 -17.13
N VAL A 134 -5.24 -8.24 -16.18
CA VAL A 134 -3.79 -8.11 -16.35
C VAL A 134 -3.08 -9.45 -16.25
N LYS A 135 -3.43 -10.29 -15.26
CA LYS A 135 -2.73 -11.55 -14.99
C LYS A 135 -3.15 -12.66 -15.93
N ASP A 136 -4.46 -12.86 -16.13
CA ASP A 136 -4.99 -14.03 -16.80
C ASP A 136 -5.18 -13.78 -18.30
N HIS A 137 -5.65 -12.58 -18.69
CA HIS A 137 -5.88 -12.29 -20.09
C HIS A 137 -4.61 -11.79 -20.80
N PHE A 138 -3.88 -10.84 -20.19
CA PHE A 138 -2.63 -10.31 -20.76
C PHE A 138 -1.39 -11.14 -20.39
N GLY A 139 -1.47 -12.03 -19.42
CA GLY A 139 -0.35 -12.87 -18.99
C GLY A 139 0.83 -12.10 -18.40
N VAL A 140 0.60 -10.92 -17.80
CA VAL A 140 1.66 -10.10 -17.24
C VAL A 140 2.21 -10.71 -15.95
N GLU A 141 3.41 -11.30 -16.00
CA GLU A 141 4.05 -11.95 -14.86
C GLU A 141 4.35 -10.95 -13.74
N GLY A 142 4.92 -9.81 -14.08
CA GLY A 142 5.29 -8.75 -13.15
C GLY A 142 4.16 -7.73 -12.97
N TYR A 143 3.18 -8.05 -12.16
CA TYR A 143 2.06 -7.18 -11.80
C TYR A 143 1.73 -7.31 -10.32
N GLY A 144 1.30 -6.22 -9.70
CA GLY A 144 0.77 -6.23 -8.35
C GLY A 144 -0.05 -4.98 -8.04
N ARG A 145 -1.01 -5.13 -7.12
CA ARG A 145 -1.90 -4.06 -6.68
C ARG A 145 -1.92 -3.94 -5.16
N TYR A 146 -1.94 -2.71 -4.68
CA TYR A 146 -2.11 -2.36 -3.29
C TYR A 146 -3.23 -1.31 -3.16
N ASN A 147 -4.46 -1.75 -2.92
CA ASN A 147 -5.69 -0.96 -3.01
C ASN A 147 -5.83 -0.29 -4.38
N ASP A 148 -5.69 1.04 -4.41
CA ASP A 148 -5.76 1.92 -5.58
C ASP A 148 -4.46 1.99 -6.40
N ASP A 149 -3.32 1.75 -5.76
CA ASP A 149 -2.00 1.76 -6.40
C ASP A 149 -1.69 0.42 -7.08
N PHE A 150 -1.27 0.43 -8.34
CA PHE A 150 -0.80 -0.78 -9.05
C PHE A 150 0.45 -0.52 -9.88
N TYR A 151 1.15 -1.58 -10.19
CA TYR A 151 2.27 -1.57 -11.14
C TYR A 151 2.20 -2.78 -12.09
N ALA A 152 2.75 -2.60 -13.28
CA ALA A 152 3.04 -3.69 -14.21
C ALA A 152 4.42 -3.51 -14.83
N LEU A 153 5.09 -4.63 -15.12
CA LEU A 153 6.39 -4.67 -15.79
C LEU A 153 6.21 -5.04 -17.26
N GLY A 154 6.89 -4.38 -18.15
CA GLY A 154 6.84 -4.66 -19.57
C GLY A 154 8.17 -4.40 -20.28
N ARG A 155 8.32 -5.00 -21.46
CA ARG A 155 9.55 -4.88 -22.26
C ARG A 155 9.53 -3.65 -23.15
N THR A 156 8.37 -3.31 -23.69
CA THR A 156 8.21 -2.22 -24.64
C THR A 156 7.14 -1.23 -24.18
N LYS A 157 7.29 0.01 -24.65
CA LYS A 157 6.32 1.07 -24.35
C LYS A 157 4.96 0.79 -24.99
N ASP A 158 4.95 0.17 -26.16
CA ASP A 158 3.71 -0.07 -26.90
C ASP A 158 2.90 -1.22 -26.28
N GLU A 159 3.57 -2.29 -25.82
CA GLU A 159 2.96 -3.33 -24.99
C GLU A 159 2.25 -2.72 -23.75
N LEU A 160 2.94 -1.88 -23.01
CA LEU A 160 2.37 -1.24 -21.81
C LEU A 160 1.29 -0.20 -22.13
N LYS A 161 1.31 0.46 -23.30
CA LYS A 161 0.22 1.33 -23.75
C LYS A 161 -1.06 0.55 -24.07
N VAL A 162 -0.92 -0.62 -24.71
CA VAL A 162 -2.06 -1.52 -24.99
C VAL A 162 -2.67 -2.00 -23.67
N LEU A 163 -1.83 -2.45 -22.74
CA LEU A 163 -2.25 -2.87 -21.41
C LEU A 163 -2.96 -1.72 -20.66
N LEU A 164 -2.38 -0.51 -20.68
CA LEU A 164 -2.98 0.66 -20.02
C LEU A 164 -4.36 0.99 -20.58
N LYS A 165 -4.54 0.96 -21.92
CA LYS A 165 -5.85 1.18 -22.53
C LYS A 165 -6.87 0.13 -22.10
N ALA A 166 -6.47 -1.13 -21.99
CA ALA A 166 -7.34 -2.21 -21.54
C ALA A 166 -7.73 -2.04 -20.06
N ILE A 167 -6.76 -1.67 -19.19
CA ILE A 167 -7.02 -1.36 -17.77
C ILE A 167 -7.99 -0.18 -17.66
N ASP A 168 -7.77 0.91 -18.38
CA ASP A 168 -8.64 2.11 -18.37
C ASP A 168 -10.07 1.77 -18.82
N SER A 169 -10.22 1.04 -19.91
CA SER A 169 -11.52 0.57 -20.39
C SER A 169 -12.23 -0.31 -19.36
N LYS A 170 -11.50 -1.24 -18.74
CA LYS A 170 -12.05 -2.10 -17.70
C LYS A 170 -12.45 -1.31 -16.45
N ALA A 171 -11.61 -0.39 -16.00
CA ALA A 171 -11.92 0.49 -14.87
C ALA A 171 -13.20 1.28 -15.12
N LYS A 172 -13.33 1.94 -16.29
CA LYS A 172 -14.53 2.67 -16.69
C LYS A 172 -15.79 1.79 -16.71
N SER A 173 -15.69 0.56 -17.15
CA SER A 173 -16.82 -0.39 -17.12
C SER A 173 -17.29 -0.76 -15.71
N LEU A 174 -16.44 -0.54 -14.69
CA LEU A 174 -16.74 -0.75 -13.27
C LEU A 174 -17.14 0.54 -12.55
N GLY A 175 -17.20 1.68 -13.27
CA GLY A 175 -17.44 3.00 -12.69
C GLY A 175 -16.21 3.58 -11.98
N LEU A 176 -15.02 3.05 -12.24
CA LEU A 176 -13.74 3.50 -11.70
C LEU A 176 -12.98 4.34 -12.73
N GLU A 177 -12.11 5.22 -12.28
CA GLU A 177 -11.29 6.07 -13.14
C GLU A 177 -9.82 6.01 -12.75
N LEU A 178 -8.93 6.01 -13.75
CA LEU A 178 -7.50 6.14 -13.51
C LEU A 178 -7.13 7.60 -13.22
N ASN A 179 -6.20 7.80 -12.30
CA ASN A 179 -5.60 9.12 -12.05
C ASN A 179 -4.54 9.40 -13.11
N GLU A 180 -4.89 10.22 -14.12
CA GLU A 180 -4.00 10.55 -15.24
C GLU A 180 -2.66 11.16 -14.80
N ASN A 181 -2.65 11.97 -13.73
CA ASN A 181 -1.45 12.62 -13.22
C ASN A 181 -0.46 11.64 -12.57
N LYS A 182 -0.95 10.50 -12.07
CA LYS A 182 -0.13 9.48 -11.41
C LYS A 182 0.14 8.27 -12.30
N THR A 183 -0.68 8.05 -13.31
CA THR A 183 -0.54 6.93 -14.25
C THR A 183 0.51 7.24 -15.31
N LYS A 184 1.55 6.41 -15.39
CA LYS A 184 2.67 6.65 -16.32
C LYS A 184 3.48 5.40 -16.63
N ILE A 185 4.12 5.43 -17.79
CA ILE A 185 5.10 4.42 -18.22
C ILE A 185 6.49 5.05 -18.10
N VAL A 186 7.39 4.43 -17.35
CA VAL A 186 8.75 4.94 -17.09
C VAL A 186 9.78 3.82 -17.17
N PRO A 187 11.05 4.12 -17.61
CA PRO A 187 12.14 3.15 -17.56
C PRO A 187 12.39 2.61 -16.14
N MET A 188 12.74 1.35 -16.01
CA MET A 188 13.12 0.74 -14.72
C MET A 188 14.33 1.46 -14.09
N THR A 189 15.21 2.03 -14.89
CA THR A 189 16.35 2.84 -14.42
C THR A 189 15.93 4.19 -13.82
N THR A 190 14.84 4.78 -14.30
CA THR A 190 14.24 5.98 -13.70
C THR A 190 13.51 5.65 -12.41
N GLY A 191 12.86 4.48 -12.37
CA GLY A 191 12.14 3.97 -11.21
C GLY A 191 10.80 4.61 -10.92
N ILE A 192 10.15 4.08 -9.92
CA ILE A 192 8.80 4.46 -9.49
C ILE A 192 8.76 4.80 -8.01
N ASN A 193 7.72 5.55 -7.64
CA ASN A 193 7.38 5.77 -6.24
C ASN A 193 6.24 4.82 -5.86
N PHE A 194 6.51 3.85 -4.98
CA PHE A 194 5.54 2.86 -4.54
C PHE A 194 5.68 2.59 -3.04
N LEU A 195 4.58 2.57 -2.31
CA LEU A 195 4.48 2.29 -0.86
C LEU A 195 5.54 3.00 0.01
N GLY A 196 5.84 4.27 -0.29
CA GLY A 196 6.77 5.09 0.50
C GLY A 196 8.22 5.05 0.02
N PHE A 197 8.56 4.18 -0.92
CA PHE A 197 9.89 4.06 -1.50
C PHE A 197 9.95 4.62 -2.92
N HIS A 198 11.16 5.01 -3.31
CA HIS A 198 11.56 5.17 -4.70
C HIS A 198 12.33 3.89 -5.10
N ILE A 199 11.78 3.15 -6.06
CA ILE A 199 12.27 1.82 -6.47
C ILE A 199 12.74 1.90 -7.91
N TYR A 200 13.99 1.51 -8.15
CA TYR A 200 14.58 1.53 -9.49
C TYR A 200 15.60 0.41 -9.66
N VAL A 201 15.96 0.12 -10.92
CA VAL A 201 16.96 -0.85 -11.30
C VAL A 201 18.23 -0.11 -11.77
N THR A 202 19.38 -0.49 -11.25
CA THR A 202 20.67 0.05 -11.73
C THR A 202 21.06 -0.56 -13.07
N LYS A 203 21.98 0.07 -13.81
CA LYS A 203 22.54 -0.51 -15.05
C LYS A 203 23.18 -1.89 -14.85
N SER A 204 23.65 -2.20 -13.62
CA SER A 204 24.19 -3.51 -13.26
C SER A 204 23.13 -4.54 -12.84
N GLY A 205 21.84 -4.24 -12.99
CA GLY A 205 20.74 -5.16 -12.65
C GLY A 205 20.37 -5.22 -11.17
N LYS A 206 20.92 -4.33 -10.32
CA LYS A 206 20.57 -4.33 -8.90
C LYS A 206 19.27 -3.55 -8.68
N VAL A 207 18.29 -4.18 -8.01
CA VAL A 207 17.08 -3.51 -7.52
C VAL A 207 17.42 -2.67 -6.30
N VAL A 208 17.05 -1.40 -6.32
CA VAL A 208 17.31 -0.44 -5.23
C VAL A 208 16.02 0.18 -4.76
N MET A 209 15.77 0.14 -3.45
CA MET A 209 14.61 0.75 -2.79
C MET A 209 15.09 1.81 -1.81
N ARG A 210 14.85 3.09 -2.09
CA ARG A 210 15.24 4.23 -1.25
C ARG A 210 14.05 4.95 -0.66
N ILE A 211 14.17 5.38 0.57
CA ILE A 211 13.20 6.30 1.19
C ILE A 211 13.25 7.65 0.49
N LYS A 212 12.08 8.23 0.21
CA LYS A 212 11.96 9.56 -0.40
C LYS A 212 12.57 10.62 0.53
N ALA A 213 13.34 11.57 -0.02
CA ALA A 213 13.96 12.66 0.73
C ALA A 213 12.95 13.45 1.61
N LYS A 214 11.73 13.64 1.10
CA LYS A 214 10.62 14.28 1.84
C LYS A 214 10.22 13.51 3.11
N ALA A 215 10.30 12.17 3.12
CA ALA A 215 9.98 11.35 4.29
C ALA A 215 11.06 11.50 5.38
N LYS A 216 12.34 11.55 5.01
CA LYS A 216 13.46 11.87 5.92
C LYS A 216 13.25 13.22 6.61
N SER A 217 12.94 14.27 5.85
CA SER A 217 12.68 15.61 6.39
C SER A 217 11.47 15.64 7.34
N ARG A 218 10.40 14.92 6.99
CA ARG A 218 9.21 14.77 7.86
C ARG A 218 9.55 14.07 9.16
N LEU A 219 10.34 13.01 9.14
CA LEU A 219 10.76 12.29 10.33
C LEU A 219 11.58 13.21 11.24
N ARG A 220 12.59 13.93 10.73
CA ARG A 220 13.36 14.90 11.52
C ARG A 220 12.47 15.97 12.15
N LYS A 221 11.47 16.49 11.41
CA LYS A 221 10.51 17.47 11.92
C LYS A 221 9.64 16.89 13.05
N ARG A 222 9.21 15.62 12.91
CA ARG A 222 8.45 14.89 13.93
C ARG A 222 9.28 14.67 15.21
N LEU A 223 10.53 14.28 15.08
CA LEU A 223 11.43 14.07 16.24
C LEU A 223 11.68 15.36 17.03
N ARG A 224 11.86 16.50 16.35
CA ARG A 224 11.93 17.81 17.04
C ARG A 224 10.64 18.16 17.79
N LYS A 225 9.47 17.77 17.23
CA LYS A 225 8.19 17.93 17.96
C LYS A 225 8.12 17.04 19.20
N PHE A 226 8.62 15.79 19.09
CA PHE A 226 8.70 14.89 20.25
C PHE A 226 9.59 15.48 21.35
N LYS A 227 10.77 15.99 20.99
CA LYS A 227 11.67 16.66 21.95
C LYS A 227 10.94 17.79 22.69
N LYS A 228 10.29 18.71 21.99
CA LYS A 228 9.51 19.78 22.61
C LYS A 228 8.41 19.29 23.55
N LYS A 229 7.71 18.19 23.20
CA LYS A 229 6.67 17.61 24.06
C LYS A 229 7.25 16.96 25.32
N VAL A 230 8.41 16.32 25.20
CA VAL A 230 9.10 15.74 26.37
C VAL A 230 9.58 16.85 27.32
N GLU A 231 10.18 17.93 26.81
CA GLU A 231 10.58 19.08 27.58
C GLU A 231 9.40 19.78 28.31
N ALA A 232 8.23 19.78 27.66
CA ALA A 232 6.99 20.33 28.23
C ALA A 232 6.24 19.36 29.18
N GLY A 233 6.77 18.16 29.44
CA GLY A 233 6.11 17.13 30.26
C GLY A 233 4.86 16.49 29.64
N GLN A 234 4.59 16.75 28.35
CA GLN A 234 3.42 16.24 27.63
C GLN A 234 3.63 14.83 27.02
N MET A 235 4.85 14.32 27.08
CA MET A 235 5.26 13.02 26.54
C MET A 235 6.47 12.51 27.32
N THR A 236 6.54 11.21 27.56
CA THR A 236 7.75 10.62 28.15
C THR A 236 8.83 10.40 27.09
N TYR A 237 10.10 10.32 27.51
CA TYR A 237 11.19 9.88 26.63
C TYR A 237 10.90 8.51 26.02
N GLN A 238 10.31 7.59 26.79
CA GLN A 238 9.98 6.24 26.34
C GLN A 238 8.95 6.27 25.19
N ASP A 239 7.91 7.11 25.29
CA ASP A 239 6.92 7.29 24.22
C ASP A 239 7.57 7.86 22.95
N ALA A 240 8.47 8.85 23.11
CA ALA A 240 9.21 9.42 21.99
C ALA A 240 10.09 8.36 21.30
N LYS A 241 10.75 7.50 22.09
CA LYS A 241 11.57 6.39 21.59
C LYS A 241 10.75 5.34 20.85
N LEU A 242 9.60 4.92 21.39
CA LEU A 242 8.68 4.00 20.73
C LEU A 242 8.15 4.59 19.42
N GLY A 243 7.76 5.88 19.42
CA GLY A 243 7.32 6.58 18.20
C GLY A 243 8.42 6.70 17.14
N TYR A 244 9.68 6.82 17.54
CA TYR A 244 10.84 6.76 16.66
C TYR A 244 11.04 5.35 16.10
N GLN A 245 11.08 4.32 16.95
CA GLN A 245 11.26 2.92 16.56
C GLN A 245 10.20 2.47 15.54
N SER A 246 8.94 2.80 15.79
CA SER A 246 7.85 2.54 14.83
C SER A 246 8.07 3.22 13.48
N SER A 247 8.65 4.43 13.48
CA SER A 247 8.92 5.17 12.23
C SER A 247 10.10 4.61 11.45
N ILE A 248 11.15 4.15 12.15
CA ILE A 248 12.37 3.64 11.52
C ILE A 248 12.21 2.19 11.04
N ALA A 249 11.36 1.40 11.67
CA ALA A 249 11.04 0.02 11.26
C ALA A 249 10.56 -0.05 9.79
N HIS A 250 9.77 0.94 9.34
CA HIS A 250 9.39 1.04 7.94
C HIS A 250 10.60 1.18 6.99
N TYR A 251 11.68 1.83 7.44
CA TYR A 251 12.88 2.05 6.61
C TYR A 251 13.70 0.77 6.42
N GLU A 252 13.54 -0.24 7.28
CA GLU A 252 14.28 -1.51 7.21
C GLU A 252 14.02 -2.31 5.94
N ARG A 253 12.86 -2.08 5.31
CA ARG A 253 12.44 -2.72 4.07
C ARG A 253 13.25 -2.32 2.84
N GLY A 254 14.01 -1.24 2.91
CA GLY A 254 14.78 -0.72 1.78
C GLY A 254 16.29 -0.71 1.99
N ASN A 255 17.01 -0.22 0.98
CA ASN A 255 18.47 0.00 1.01
C ASN A 255 18.80 1.24 1.85
N THR A 256 18.55 1.19 3.15
CA THR A 256 18.51 2.34 4.05
C THR A 256 19.46 2.24 5.24
N TYR A 257 20.41 1.32 5.22
CA TYR A 257 21.34 1.09 6.33
C TYR A 257 22.00 2.38 6.85
N TYR A 258 22.68 3.12 5.99
CA TYR A 258 23.32 4.37 6.39
C TYR A 258 22.34 5.47 6.81
N LEU A 259 21.18 5.53 6.14
CA LEU A 259 20.12 6.47 6.53
C LEU A 259 19.57 6.16 7.93
N ARG A 260 19.41 4.88 8.29
CA ARG A 260 18.98 4.49 9.63
C ARG A 260 20.00 4.87 10.67
N GLN A 261 21.28 4.60 10.45
CA GLN A 261 22.35 5.05 11.34
C GLN A 261 22.36 6.58 11.52
N GLU A 262 22.23 7.33 10.43
CA GLU A 262 22.14 8.80 10.50
C GLU A 262 20.93 9.26 11.33
N MET A 263 19.78 8.60 11.20
CA MET A 263 18.57 8.93 11.96
C MET A 263 18.67 8.50 13.41
N ASP A 264 19.34 7.39 13.73
CA ASP A 264 19.65 6.97 15.09
C ASP A 264 20.55 8.02 15.78
N CYS A 265 21.63 8.42 15.12
CA CYS A 265 22.49 9.50 15.62
C CYS A 265 21.70 10.78 15.87
N TYR A 266 20.82 11.16 14.94
CA TYR A 266 20.00 12.35 15.07
C TYR A 266 19.00 12.23 16.24
N PHE A 267 18.31 11.09 16.39
CA PHE A 267 17.39 10.86 17.52
C PHE A 267 18.14 10.95 18.85
N TYR A 268 19.23 10.19 19.01
CA TYR A 268 19.99 10.18 20.26
C TYR A 268 20.66 11.53 20.56
N SER A 269 21.00 12.34 19.55
CA SER A 269 21.50 13.69 19.79
C SER A 269 20.45 14.66 20.34
N LEU A 270 19.17 14.46 19.97
CA LEU A 270 18.06 15.25 20.53
C LEU A 270 17.75 14.90 21.99
N PHE A 271 18.04 13.68 22.42
CA PHE A 271 17.69 13.11 23.73
C PHE A 271 18.94 12.66 24.52
N GLU A 272 20.08 13.35 24.33
CA GLU A 272 21.36 12.95 24.91
C GLU A 272 21.34 12.90 26.46
N GLU A 273 20.53 13.72 27.11
CA GLU A 273 20.33 13.74 28.55
C GLU A 273 19.74 12.46 29.13
N TYR A 274 18.96 11.70 28.32
CA TYR A 274 18.33 10.43 28.70
C TYR A 274 19.20 9.21 28.42
N LEU A 275 20.42 9.39 27.88
CA LEU A 275 21.30 8.30 27.51
C LEU A 275 22.22 7.92 28.67
N ASN A 276 22.49 6.61 28.82
CA ASN A 276 23.53 6.09 29.69
C ASN A 276 24.95 6.44 29.17
N PRO A 277 26.00 6.34 30.00
CA PRO A 277 27.38 6.68 29.62
C PRO A 277 27.92 5.92 28.41
N GLU A 278 27.55 4.63 28.27
CA GLU A 278 27.99 3.78 27.16
C GLU A 278 27.41 4.28 25.82
N LYS A 279 26.10 4.56 25.78
CA LYS A 279 25.44 5.12 24.59
C LYS A 279 25.96 6.50 24.23
N LYS A 280 26.29 7.35 25.22
CA LYS A 280 26.94 8.65 24.99
C LYS A 280 28.30 8.48 24.31
N LYS A 281 29.12 7.48 24.72
CA LYS A 281 30.39 7.15 24.04
C LYS A 281 30.19 6.66 22.61
N GLN A 282 29.19 5.80 22.38
CA GLN A 282 28.87 5.33 21.03
C GLN A 282 28.42 6.48 20.12
N LEU A 283 27.56 7.37 20.60
CA LEU A 283 27.12 8.55 19.85
C LEU A 283 28.28 9.46 19.44
N LYS A 284 29.26 9.67 20.34
CA LYS A 284 30.46 10.47 20.04
C LYS A 284 31.36 9.84 18.96
N LYS A 285 31.39 8.50 18.82
CA LYS A 285 32.13 7.80 17.77
C LYS A 285 31.43 7.84 16.40
N LEU A 286 30.14 8.06 16.37
CA LEU A 286 29.30 8.11 15.16
C LEU A 286 29.10 9.53 14.61
N ARG A 287 29.46 10.56 15.39
CA ARG A 287 29.54 11.98 14.98
C ARG A 287 30.89 12.29 14.38
#